data_36548ba5871730df0c62c0c947208659
#
_entry.id   36548ba5871730df0c62c0c947208659
#
_cell.length_a   1.000
_cell.length_b   1.000
_cell.length_c   1.000
_cell.angle_alpha   90.00
_cell.angle_beta   90.00
_cell.angle_gamma   90.00
#
_symmetry.space_group_name_H-M   'P 1'
#
loop_
_entity.id
_entity.type
_entity.pdbx_description
1 polymer ?
#
loop_
_entity_poly.entity_id
_entity_poly.type
_entity_poly.pdbx_seq_one_letter_code
_entity_poly.pdbx_strand_id
1 'polypeptide(L)'
;MILKKRDLQECHALYELMVHPEVFPFVRHKANSYEEFLFITKQTIEAEERGELISRTILDEWGNPIGTINLFDIQDNAGFLGTWLGKPYHGKGYNQRAKDAFFKELFFELSIETIFMRIRKVNIRSIKAAEKLPYVTFANETRKSLLEQINNGQDIYNLYEISKDNYTLYTMRCPSTIEQDQQLKEA
;
A
#
# COMPACT_ATOMS: atom_id res chain seq x y z
N MET A 1 -6.95 10.79 9.40
CA MET A 1 -6.76 9.93 8.21
C MET A 1 -7.45 8.60 8.46
N ILE A 2 -8.21 8.09 7.51
CA ILE A 2 -9.00 6.85 7.61
C ILE A 2 -8.75 6.02 6.34
N LEU A 3 -8.75 4.69 6.49
CA LEU A 3 -8.83 3.77 5.36
C LEU A 3 -10.29 3.30 5.22
N LYS A 4 -10.80 3.31 3.99
CA LYS A 4 -12.17 2.91 3.65
C LYS A 4 -12.13 1.91 2.51
N LYS A 5 -13.03 0.93 2.48
CA LYS A 5 -13.24 0.08 1.30
C LYS A 5 -13.53 0.94 0.08
N ARG A 6 -13.11 0.47 -1.09
CA ARG A 6 -13.32 1.19 -2.35
C ARG A 6 -14.80 1.42 -2.61
N ASP A 7 -15.11 2.63 -3.11
CA ASP A 7 -16.45 3.06 -3.44
C ASP A 7 -16.44 3.82 -4.79
N LEU A 8 -17.49 3.63 -5.59
CA LEU A 8 -17.60 4.30 -6.89
C LEU A 8 -17.82 5.82 -6.75
N GLN A 9 -18.39 6.26 -5.63
CA GLN A 9 -18.63 7.70 -5.37
C GLN A 9 -17.34 8.52 -5.29
N GLU A 10 -16.21 7.89 -4.97
CA GLU A 10 -14.90 8.52 -4.84
C GLU A 10 -14.13 8.59 -6.17
N CYS A 11 -14.63 7.92 -7.21
CA CYS A 11 -13.90 7.76 -8.47
C CYS A 11 -13.54 9.07 -9.14
N HIS A 12 -14.43 10.07 -9.11
CA HIS A 12 -14.16 11.36 -9.78
C HIS A 12 -12.95 12.07 -9.13
N ALA A 13 -12.98 12.24 -7.82
CA ALA A 13 -11.89 12.88 -7.09
C ALA A 13 -10.57 12.11 -7.19
N LEU A 14 -10.62 10.77 -7.12
CA LEU A 14 -9.42 9.94 -7.27
C LEU A 14 -8.87 9.98 -8.69
N TYR A 15 -9.71 10.01 -9.72
CA TYR A 15 -9.28 10.13 -11.11
C TYR A 15 -8.53 11.43 -11.38
N GLU A 16 -9.06 12.57 -10.93
CA GLU A 16 -8.42 13.88 -11.05
C GLU A 16 -7.01 13.89 -10.40
N LEU A 17 -6.86 13.25 -9.25
CA LEU A 17 -5.56 13.13 -8.58
C LEU A 17 -4.62 12.18 -9.32
N MET A 18 -5.14 11.09 -9.88
CA MET A 18 -4.35 10.04 -10.54
C MET A 18 -3.73 10.54 -11.86
N VAL A 19 -4.45 11.34 -12.65
CA VAL A 19 -3.96 11.80 -13.95
C VAL A 19 -2.86 12.85 -13.87
N HIS A 20 -2.54 13.34 -12.68
CA HIS A 20 -1.44 14.29 -12.49
C HIS A 20 -0.10 13.70 -12.99
N PRO A 21 0.70 14.45 -13.81
CA PRO A 21 1.93 13.93 -14.43
C PRO A 21 2.97 13.35 -13.47
N GLU A 22 3.01 13.82 -12.23
CA GLU A 22 3.91 13.28 -11.20
C GLU A 22 3.34 12.07 -10.43
N VAL A 23 2.09 11.70 -10.65
CA VAL A 23 1.40 10.55 -10.03
C VAL A 23 1.23 9.42 -11.03
N PHE A 24 0.69 9.71 -12.19
CA PHE A 24 0.31 8.75 -13.22
C PHE A 24 1.39 7.69 -13.57
N PRO A 25 2.69 8.03 -13.71
CA PRO A 25 3.72 7.04 -14.02
C PRO A 25 3.88 5.93 -12.98
N PHE A 26 3.48 6.18 -11.72
CA PHE A 26 3.68 5.28 -10.59
C PHE A 26 2.41 4.50 -10.22
N VAL A 27 1.27 4.79 -10.84
CA VAL A 27 0.04 4.04 -10.64
C VAL A 27 0.13 2.69 -11.34
N ARG A 28 -0.23 1.60 -10.64
CA ARG A 28 -0.15 0.23 -11.20
C ARG A 28 -1.17 0.02 -12.32
N HIS A 29 -2.44 0.34 -12.06
CA HIS A 29 -3.52 0.23 -13.03
C HIS A 29 -3.89 1.64 -13.51
N LYS A 30 -3.26 2.04 -14.61
CA LYS A 30 -3.49 3.34 -15.23
C LYS A 30 -4.80 3.35 -15.97
N ALA A 31 -5.50 4.47 -15.92
CA ALA A 31 -6.68 4.74 -16.72
C ALA A 31 -6.46 6.04 -17.53
N ASN A 32 -6.80 5.99 -18.80
CA ASN A 32 -6.63 7.13 -19.72
C ASN A 32 -7.91 7.96 -19.85
N SER A 33 -9.03 7.46 -19.32
CA SER A 33 -10.31 8.17 -19.22
C SER A 33 -10.98 7.89 -17.87
N TYR A 34 -11.95 8.74 -17.53
CA TYR A 34 -12.75 8.54 -16.32
C TYR A 34 -13.58 7.25 -16.38
N GLU A 35 -14.12 6.91 -17.53
CA GLU A 35 -14.89 5.68 -17.75
C GLU A 35 -14.01 4.45 -17.54
N GLU A 36 -12.77 4.48 -18.03
CA GLU A 36 -11.79 3.41 -17.79
C GLU A 36 -11.45 3.29 -16.29
N PHE A 37 -11.26 4.41 -15.61
CA PHE A 37 -11.01 4.42 -14.15
C PHE A 37 -12.19 3.84 -13.36
N LEU A 38 -13.42 4.22 -13.74
CA LEU A 38 -14.64 3.69 -13.15
C LEU A 38 -14.75 2.18 -13.36
N PHE A 39 -14.45 1.70 -14.58
CA PHE A 39 -14.43 0.27 -14.90
C PHE A 39 -13.39 -0.48 -14.06
N ILE A 40 -12.14 0.02 -14.00
CA ILE A 40 -11.06 -0.57 -13.17
C ILE A 40 -11.48 -0.60 -11.70
N THR A 41 -12.14 0.45 -11.20
CA THR A 41 -12.62 0.46 -9.80
C THR A 41 -13.68 -0.60 -9.55
N LYS A 42 -14.63 -0.79 -10.46
CA LYS A 42 -15.62 -1.90 -10.36
C LYS A 42 -14.94 -3.26 -10.33
N GLN A 43 -14.01 -3.50 -11.25
CA GLN A 43 -13.23 -4.75 -11.28
C GLN A 43 -12.44 -4.95 -9.98
N THR A 44 -11.91 -3.88 -9.40
CA THR A 44 -11.19 -3.94 -8.11
C THR A 44 -12.11 -4.36 -6.97
N ILE A 45 -13.34 -3.80 -6.90
CA ILE A 45 -14.34 -4.14 -5.89
C ILE A 45 -14.73 -5.62 -6.02
N GLU A 46 -15.05 -6.08 -7.22
CA GLU A 46 -15.41 -7.47 -7.52
C GLU A 46 -14.25 -8.46 -7.21
N ALA A 47 -13.01 -8.07 -7.52
CA ALA A 47 -11.83 -8.89 -7.21
C ALA A 47 -11.58 -8.99 -5.69
N GLU A 48 -11.86 -7.93 -4.92
CA GLU A 48 -11.82 -7.99 -3.46
C GLU A 48 -12.89 -8.94 -2.90
N GLU A 49 -14.09 -8.94 -3.44
CA GLU A 49 -15.16 -9.87 -3.04
C GLU A 49 -14.79 -11.34 -3.30
N ARG A 50 -13.96 -11.59 -4.34
CA ARG A 50 -13.41 -12.93 -4.63
C ARG A 50 -12.14 -13.26 -3.83
N GLY A 51 -11.64 -12.35 -3.01
CA GLY A 51 -10.42 -12.55 -2.21
C GLY A 51 -9.11 -12.46 -3.00
N GLU A 52 -9.13 -11.96 -4.22
CA GLU A 52 -7.96 -11.86 -5.10
C GLU A 52 -7.04 -10.68 -4.75
N LEU A 53 -7.60 -9.67 -4.12
CA LEU A 53 -6.89 -8.48 -3.65
C LEU A 53 -7.60 -7.85 -2.44
N ILE A 54 -6.93 -6.91 -1.78
CA ILE A 54 -7.51 -6.05 -0.75
C ILE A 54 -7.21 -4.60 -1.15
N SER A 55 -8.25 -3.75 -1.19
CA SER A 55 -8.11 -2.37 -1.68
C SER A 55 -8.77 -1.37 -0.74
N ARG A 56 -8.08 -0.28 -0.45
CA ARG A 56 -8.61 0.81 0.39
C ARG A 56 -8.42 2.15 -0.29
N THR A 57 -9.43 3.02 -0.15
CA THR A 57 -9.28 4.44 -0.36
C THR A 57 -8.66 5.07 0.88
N ILE A 58 -7.67 5.92 0.68
CA ILE A 58 -7.05 6.72 1.74
C ILE A 58 -7.81 8.04 1.81
N LEU A 59 -8.35 8.35 2.98
CA LEU A 59 -9.03 9.61 3.26
C LEU A 59 -8.15 10.49 4.15
N ASP A 60 -8.18 11.80 3.91
CA ASP A 60 -7.58 12.78 4.81
C ASP A 60 -8.40 12.96 6.11
N GLU A 61 -8.04 13.93 6.94
CA GLU A 61 -8.72 14.21 8.21
C GLU A 61 -10.13 14.82 8.05
N TRP A 62 -10.45 15.29 6.85
CA TRP A 62 -11.77 15.85 6.49
C TRP A 62 -12.64 14.86 5.70
N GLY A 63 -12.13 13.65 5.45
CA GLY A 63 -12.86 12.62 4.70
C GLY A 63 -12.72 12.73 3.18
N ASN A 64 -11.82 13.54 2.66
CA ASN A 64 -11.57 13.63 1.22
C ASN A 64 -10.71 12.47 0.74
N PRO A 65 -11.03 11.83 -0.39
CA PRO A 65 -10.19 10.79 -0.98
C PRO A 65 -8.91 11.38 -1.55
N ILE A 66 -7.75 10.86 -1.09
CA ILE A 66 -6.43 11.40 -1.42
C ILE A 66 -5.52 10.41 -2.15
N GLY A 67 -5.94 9.15 -2.27
CA GLY A 67 -5.18 8.09 -2.93
C GLY A 67 -5.73 6.71 -2.61
N THR A 68 -4.98 5.68 -2.98
CA THR A 68 -5.33 4.28 -2.68
C THR A 68 -4.14 3.49 -2.17
N ILE A 69 -4.43 2.47 -1.35
CA ILE A 69 -3.48 1.46 -0.90
C ILE A 69 -4.09 0.08 -1.10
N ASN A 70 -3.29 -0.85 -1.62
CA ASN A 70 -3.79 -2.14 -2.07
C ASN A 70 -2.80 -3.26 -1.76
N LEU A 71 -3.31 -4.47 -1.56
CA LEU A 71 -2.56 -5.70 -1.61
C LEU A 71 -3.05 -6.51 -2.81
N PHE A 72 -2.19 -6.73 -3.80
CA PHE A 72 -2.50 -7.40 -5.06
C PHE A 72 -1.96 -8.82 -5.09
N ASP A 73 -2.49 -9.63 -6.01
CA ASP A 73 -1.98 -10.95 -6.36
C ASP A 73 -1.86 -11.84 -5.10
N ILE A 74 -2.93 -11.92 -4.30
CA ILE A 74 -2.94 -12.65 -3.03
C ILE A 74 -2.91 -14.15 -3.31
N GLN A 75 -1.85 -14.81 -2.82
CA GLN A 75 -1.67 -16.25 -2.83
C GLN A 75 -1.02 -16.68 -1.51
N ASP A 76 -1.47 -17.79 -0.92
CA ASP A 76 -0.92 -18.36 0.32
C ASP A 76 -0.76 -17.33 1.45
N ASN A 77 -1.76 -16.47 1.64
CA ASN A 77 -1.76 -15.36 2.61
C ASN A 77 -0.62 -14.34 2.41
N ALA A 78 -0.12 -14.21 1.19
CA ALA A 78 0.89 -13.23 0.82
C ALA A 78 0.45 -12.43 -0.41
N GLY A 79 0.88 -11.17 -0.53
CA GLY A 79 0.53 -10.35 -1.68
C GLY A 79 1.47 -9.15 -1.85
N PHE A 80 1.30 -8.42 -2.95
CA PHE A 80 2.13 -7.28 -3.34
C PHE A 80 1.48 -5.95 -2.97
N LEU A 81 2.19 -5.16 -2.18
CA LEU A 81 1.77 -3.79 -1.83
C LEU A 81 1.83 -2.87 -3.05
N GLY A 82 0.75 -2.12 -3.25
CA GLY A 82 0.69 -1.00 -4.17
C GLY A 82 0.04 0.20 -3.49
N THR A 83 0.62 1.37 -3.62
CA THR A 83 0.05 2.60 -3.07
C THR A 83 0.40 3.81 -3.94
N TRP A 84 -0.53 4.73 -4.04
CA TRP A 84 -0.29 6.05 -4.60
C TRP A 84 -1.12 7.11 -3.87
N LEU A 85 -0.63 8.32 -3.88
CA LEU A 85 -1.28 9.51 -3.32
C LEU A 85 -1.29 10.62 -4.37
N GLY A 86 -2.31 11.45 -4.34
CA GLY A 86 -2.37 12.67 -5.12
C GLY A 86 -1.22 13.62 -4.77
N LYS A 87 -0.72 14.34 -5.77
CA LYS A 87 0.44 15.24 -5.63
C LYS A 87 0.37 16.21 -4.45
N PRO A 88 -0.78 16.85 -4.14
CA PRO A 88 -0.90 17.80 -3.02
C PRO A 88 -0.63 17.17 -1.65
N TYR A 89 -0.66 15.83 -1.56
CA TYR A 89 -0.52 15.07 -0.31
C TYR A 89 0.87 14.45 -0.12
N HIS A 90 1.77 14.64 -1.09
CA HIS A 90 3.16 14.16 -0.99
C HIS A 90 3.94 14.91 0.09
N GLY A 91 4.83 14.20 0.78
CA GLY A 91 5.73 14.80 1.80
C GLY A 91 5.07 15.13 3.13
N LYS A 92 3.78 14.87 3.30
CA LYS A 92 3.00 15.21 4.52
C LYS A 92 2.79 14.04 5.48
N GLY A 93 3.49 12.92 5.28
CA GLY A 93 3.40 11.73 6.14
C GLY A 93 2.17 10.82 5.88
N TYR A 94 1.27 11.18 4.96
CA TYR A 94 0.07 10.37 4.66
C TYR A 94 0.41 8.94 4.23
N ASN A 95 1.44 8.75 3.40
CA ASN A 95 1.82 7.42 2.93
C ASN A 95 2.25 6.50 4.08
N GLN A 96 3.02 7.02 5.03
CA GLN A 96 3.45 6.25 6.20
C GLN A 96 2.25 5.87 7.06
N ARG A 97 1.41 6.84 7.42
CA ARG A 97 0.21 6.60 8.21
C ARG A 97 -0.75 5.63 7.54
N ALA A 98 -0.92 5.70 6.21
CA ALA A 98 -1.73 4.76 5.45
C ALA A 98 -1.18 3.34 5.50
N LYS A 99 0.15 3.18 5.34
CA LYS A 99 0.81 1.87 5.47
C LYS A 99 0.66 1.30 6.86
N ASP A 100 0.89 2.09 7.91
CA ASP A 100 0.76 1.61 9.30
C ASP A 100 -0.65 1.12 9.61
N ALA A 101 -1.68 1.85 9.16
CA ALA A 101 -3.07 1.43 9.32
C ALA A 101 -3.38 0.17 8.49
N PHE A 102 -2.93 0.13 7.24
CA PHE A 102 -3.20 -1.00 6.34
C PHE A 102 -2.48 -2.28 6.78
N PHE A 103 -1.24 -2.20 7.23
CA PHE A 103 -0.51 -3.37 7.73
C PHE A 103 -1.14 -3.95 9.00
N LYS A 104 -1.67 -3.10 9.89
CA LYS A 104 -2.45 -3.57 11.04
C LYS A 104 -3.70 -4.34 10.61
N GLU A 105 -4.47 -3.79 9.67
CA GLU A 105 -5.64 -4.46 9.10
C GLU A 105 -5.26 -5.80 8.45
N LEU A 106 -4.24 -5.81 7.58
CA LEU A 106 -3.80 -7.00 6.85
C LEU A 106 -3.34 -8.12 7.79
N PHE A 107 -2.45 -7.81 8.74
CA PHE A 107 -1.84 -8.82 9.60
C PHE A 107 -2.74 -9.30 10.74
N PHE A 108 -3.56 -8.42 11.31
CA PHE A 108 -4.31 -8.75 12.53
C PHE A 108 -5.80 -9.01 12.30
N GLU A 109 -6.37 -8.51 11.19
CA GLU A 109 -7.80 -8.66 10.89
C GLU A 109 -8.05 -9.59 9.68
N LEU A 110 -7.17 -9.57 8.66
CA LEU A 110 -7.38 -10.25 7.38
C LEU A 110 -6.46 -11.46 7.15
N SER A 111 -5.74 -11.91 8.19
CA SER A 111 -4.91 -13.14 8.16
C SER A 111 -3.82 -13.18 7.08
N ILE A 112 -3.33 -12.03 6.64
CA ILE A 112 -2.16 -11.95 5.77
C ILE A 112 -0.91 -12.26 6.60
N GLU A 113 0.01 -13.05 6.05
CA GLU A 113 1.25 -13.44 6.72
C GLU A 113 2.48 -12.74 6.15
N THR A 114 2.45 -12.35 4.87
CA THR A 114 3.57 -11.68 4.21
C THR A 114 3.10 -10.62 3.22
N ILE A 115 3.74 -9.46 3.28
CA ILE A 115 3.55 -8.37 2.32
C ILE A 115 4.84 -8.21 1.53
N PHE A 116 4.75 -8.30 0.20
CA PHE A 116 5.86 -8.04 -0.71
C PHE A 116 5.80 -6.62 -1.26
N MET A 117 6.97 -6.02 -1.44
CA MET A 117 7.13 -4.76 -2.17
C MET A 117 8.13 -4.96 -3.30
N ARG A 118 7.67 -4.80 -4.57
CA ARG A 118 8.55 -4.72 -5.71
C ARG A 118 8.84 -3.26 -6.02
N ILE A 119 10.10 -2.87 -5.92
CA ILE A 119 10.54 -1.49 -6.12
C ILE A 119 11.50 -1.44 -7.30
N ARG A 120 11.20 -0.59 -8.29
CA ARG A 120 12.12 -0.40 -9.42
C ARG A 120 13.48 0.06 -8.91
N LYS A 121 14.57 -0.53 -9.39
CA LYS A 121 15.95 -0.19 -9.00
C LYS A 121 16.29 1.29 -9.21
N VAL A 122 15.67 1.91 -10.21
CA VAL A 122 15.82 3.35 -10.48
C VAL A 122 15.03 4.25 -9.52
N ASN A 123 14.10 3.70 -8.74
CA ASN A 123 13.29 4.46 -7.78
C ASN A 123 13.98 4.55 -6.40
N ILE A 124 15.10 5.28 -6.38
CA ILE A 124 15.94 5.47 -5.18
C ILE A 124 15.15 6.02 -3.99
N ARG A 125 14.16 6.87 -4.22
CA ARG A 125 13.31 7.42 -3.16
C ARG A 125 12.53 6.31 -2.45
N SER A 126 11.90 5.41 -3.19
CA SER A 126 11.13 4.30 -2.61
C SER A 126 12.03 3.26 -1.95
N ILE A 127 13.21 2.99 -2.52
CA ILE A 127 14.22 2.11 -1.92
C ILE A 127 14.62 2.65 -0.54
N LYS A 128 15.07 3.89 -0.45
CA LYS A 128 15.46 4.53 0.82
C LYS A 128 14.31 4.59 1.82
N ALA A 129 13.06 4.74 1.36
CA ALA A 129 11.89 4.73 2.24
C ALA A 129 11.61 3.33 2.80
N ALA A 130 11.78 2.27 2.01
CA ALA A 130 11.62 0.89 2.45
C ALA A 130 12.71 0.49 3.45
N GLU A 131 13.98 0.79 3.16
CA GLU A 131 15.14 0.44 3.99
C GLU A 131 15.15 1.14 5.36
N LYS A 132 14.42 2.24 5.51
CA LYS A 132 14.26 2.92 6.82
C LYS A 132 13.26 2.22 7.75
N LEU A 133 12.45 1.30 7.23
CA LEU A 133 11.46 0.60 8.03
C LEU A 133 12.09 -0.63 8.69
N PRO A 134 12.15 -0.69 10.03
CA PRO A 134 12.92 -1.73 10.74
C PRO A 134 12.33 -3.14 10.61
N TYR A 135 11.11 -3.26 10.14
CA TYR A 135 10.41 -4.53 9.88
C TYR A 135 10.46 -4.97 8.42
N VAL A 136 11.13 -4.20 7.55
CA VAL A 136 11.31 -4.55 6.13
C VAL A 136 12.61 -5.30 5.94
N THR A 137 12.56 -6.40 5.18
CA THR A 137 13.70 -7.23 4.84
C THR A 137 13.94 -7.19 3.33
N PHE A 138 15.20 -7.04 2.92
CA PHE A 138 15.61 -7.20 1.53
C PHE A 138 15.54 -8.68 1.14
N ALA A 139 14.75 -9.02 0.12
CA ALA A 139 14.34 -10.40 -0.16
C ALA A 139 14.87 -10.98 -1.48
N ASN A 140 15.77 -10.28 -2.19
CA ASN A 140 16.29 -10.76 -3.48
C ASN A 140 16.94 -12.15 -3.38
N GLU A 141 17.69 -12.41 -2.30
CA GLU A 141 18.38 -13.69 -2.11
C GLU A 141 17.48 -14.78 -1.52
N THR A 142 16.57 -14.41 -0.63
CA THR A 142 15.67 -15.35 0.07
C THR A 142 14.47 -15.77 -0.77
N ARG A 143 14.08 -14.94 -1.75
CA ARG A 143 12.92 -15.14 -2.63
C ARG A 143 13.30 -15.13 -4.12
N LYS A 144 14.38 -15.82 -4.50
CA LYS A 144 14.92 -15.84 -5.86
C LYS A 144 13.88 -16.18 -6.93
N SER A 145 13.11 -17.24 -6.73
CA SER A 145 12.09 -17.68 -7.68
C SER A 145 11.02 -16.61 -7.90
N LEU A 146 10.55 -15.94 -6.84
CA LEU A 146 9.60 -14.84 -6.94
C LEU A 146 10.21 -13.62 -7.64
N LEU A 147 11.46 -13.31 -7.33
CA LEU A 147 12.19 -12.22 -8.01
C LEU A 147 12.34 -12.46 -9.51
N GLU A 148 12.66 -13.70 -9.91
CA GLU A 148 12.75 -14.10 -11.32
C GLU A 148 11.41 -13.94 -12.03
N GLN A 149 10.31 -14.34 -11.40
CA GLN A 149 8.96 -14.17 -11.94
C GLN A 149 8.60 -12.71 -12.17
N ILE A 150 8.83 -11.83 -11.19
CA ILE A 150 8.48 -10.39 -11.32
C ILE A 150 9.38 -9.65 -12.30
N ASN A 151 10.60 -10.10 -12.49
CA ASN A 151 11.57 -9.51 -13.41
C ASN A 151 11.47 -10.08 -14.84
N ASN A 152 10.91 -11.26 -15.00
CA ASN A 152 10.67 -11.91 -16.30
C ASN A 152 11.92 -11.85 -17.23
N GLY A 153 13.08 -12.27 -16.73
CA GLY A 153 14.35 -12.25 -17.45
C GLY A 153 15.02 -10.88 -17.58
N GLN A 154 14.46 -9.84 -16.96
CA GLN A 154 15.05 -8.50 -16.89
C GLN A 154 15.57 -8.23 -15.46
N ASP A 155 16.23 -7.13 -15.24
CA ASP A 155 16.76 -6.72 -13.92
C ASP A 155 16.20 -5.35 -13.50
N ILE A 156 14.86 -5.29 -13.38
CA ILE A 156 14.12 -4.03 -13.19
C ILE A 156 13.85 -3.76 -11.70
N TYR A 157 13.50 -4.80 -10.93
CA TYR A 157 12.97 -4.66 -9.58
C TYR A 157 13.90 -5.28 -8.54
N ASN A 158 13.97 -4.63 -7.38
CA ASN A 158 14.31 -5.26 -6.11
C ASN A 158 13.04 -5.72 -5.40
N LEU A 159 13.16 -6.81 -4.65
CA LEU A 159 12.11 -7.38 -3.83
C LEU A 159 12.40 -7.14 -2.35
N TYR A 160 11.41 -6.66 -1.63
CA TYR A 160 11.41 -6.51 -0.18
C TYR A 160 10.22 -7.27 0.39
N GLU A 161 10.35 -7.75 1.62
CA GLU A 161 9.25 -8.41 2.32
C GLU A 161 9.05 -7.83 3.72
N ILE A 162 7.81 -7.91 4.18
CA ILE A 162 7.40 -7.65 5.56
C ILE A 162 6.67 -8.90 6.01
N SER A 163 7.24 -9.65 6.95
CA SER A 163 6.54 -10.75 7.59
C SER A 163 5.71 -10.24 8.76
N LYS A 164 4.60 -10.93 9.06
CA LYS A 164 3.77 -10.65 10.22
C LYS A 164 4.58 -10.71 11.52
N ASP A 165 5.48 -11.67 11.65
CA ASP A 165 6.34 -11.83 12.83
C ASP A 165 7.23 -10.60 13.05
N ASN A 166 7.94 -10.15 12.01
CA ASN A 166 8.81 -8.97 12.10
C ASN A 166 8.01 -7.71 12.44
N TYR A 167 6.84 -7.55 11.82
CA TYR A 167 5.96 -6.43 12.08
C TYR A 167 5.42 -6.46 13.51
N THR A 168 5.00 -7.62 14.00
CA THR A 168 4.49 -7.82 15.36
C THR A 168 5.58 -7.53 16.40
N LEU A 169 6.80 -8.06 16.21
CA LEU A 169 7.93 -7.78 17.09
C LEU A 169 8.27 -6.28 17.16
N TYR A 170 8.18 -5.60 16.02
CA TYR A 170 8.38 -4.15 15.97
C TYR A 170 7.30 -3.40 16.75
N THR A 171 6.02 -3.70 16.52
CA THR A 171 4.90 -3.00 17.18
C THR A 171 4.87 -3.24 18.69
N MET A 172 5.30 -4.43 19.17
CA MET A 172 5.45 -4.71 20.58
C MET A 172 6.58 -3.91 21.26
N ARG A 173 7.66 -3.62 20.51
CA ARG A 173 8.80 -2.84 21.03
C ARG A 173 8.60 -1.33 20.98
N CYS A 174 7.80 -0.86 20.04
CA CYS A 174 7.50 0.55 19.82
C CYS A 174 5.97 0.74 19.83
N PRO A 175 5.30 0.70 21.01
CA PRO A 175 3.89 1.03 21.10
C PRO A 175 3.67 2.41 20.50
N SER A 176 2.71 2.53 19.59
CA SER A 176 2.46 3.75 18.82
C SER A 176 2.15 4.91 19.78
N THR A 177 2.73 6.07 19.49
CA THR A 177 2.55 7.35 20.23
C THR A 177 1.06 7.73 20.39
N ILE A 178 0.15 7.12 19.63
CA ILE A 178 -1.30 7.35 19.70
C ILE A 178 -1.91 6.79 21.00
N GLU A 179 -1.35 5.69 21.55
CA GLU A 179 -1.81 5.12 22.83
C GLU A 179 -1.32 5.96 24.03
N GLN A 180 -0.19 6.65 23.89
CA GLN A 180 0.31 7.55 24.92
C GLN A 180 -0.53 8.83 25.05
N ASP A 181 -1.06 9.36 23.95
CA ASP A 181 -1.93 10.54 23.97
C ASP A 181 -3.34 10.25 24.52
N GLN A 182 -3.81 9.01 24.45
CA GLN A 182 -5.07 8.61 25.09
C GLN A 182 -4.91 8.39 26.60
N GLN A 183 -3.81 7.81 27.06
CA GLN A 183 -3.53 7.63 28.48
C GLN A 183 -3.26 8.97 29.21
N LEU A 184 -2.71 9.97 28.50
CA LEU A 184 -2.51 11.31 29.05
C LEU A 184 -3.79 12.16 29.12
N LYS A 185 -4.87 11.76 28.45
CA LYS A 185 -6.19 12.43 28.51
C LYS A 185 -7.13 11.82 29.53
N GLU A 186 -6.81 10.63 30.03
CA GLU A 186 -7.61 9.92 31.07
C GLU A 186 -6.96 9.99 32.47
N ALA A 187 -5.81 10.64 32.61
CA ALA A 187 -5.12 10.92 33.86
C ALA A 187 -5.28 12.40 34.28
#